data_4018a395b5838c6d321dba2a2f0d6b9c
#
_entry.id   4018a395b5838c6d321dba2a2f0d6b9c
#
_cell.length_a   1.000
_cell.length_b   1.000
_cell.length_c   1.000
_cell.angle_alpha   90.00
_cell.angle_beta   90.00
_cell.angle_gamma   90.00
#
_symmetry.space_group_name_H-M   'P 1'
#
loop_
_entity.id
_entity.type
_entity.pdbx_description
1 polymer ?
#
loop_
_entity_poly.entity_id
_entity_poly.type
_entity_poly.pdbx_seq_one_letter_code
_entity_poly.pdbx_strand_id
1 'polypeptide(L)'
;MEDKKTILITGGSKRIGASIAEYFHEKSYKIIVHFNKSEEEAKKLQDKLLSRRKDSCEIIQADFLKESSIQRAINSVLKSNKSLDVLVNNASSYFPTPLLKANKDEWNNLLTTNASVPFFIIQELKLILEKNKGCVINISDSMTNSGVKDYSVYLAAKSALESITRSLARELAPNIRVNAIAPGVILWPENNLLGEERKKKIVNKISLGRLGKPSEIAAVAYYLSQADYITGQTLKVDGGRSSL
;
A
#
# COMPACT_ATOMS: atom_id res chain seq x y z
N MET A 1 24.03 19.69 2.22
CA MET A 1 23.55 18.35 1.79
C MET A 1 22.05 18.50 1.65
N GLU A 2 21.50 18.31 0.45
CA GLU A 2 20.05 18.28 0.27
C GLU A 2 19.48 17.19 1.16
N ASP A 3 18.47 17.52 1.96
CA ASP A 3 17.75 16.56 2.79
C ASP A 3 17.09 15.53 1.84
N LYS A 4 17.53 14.27 1.94
CA LYS A 4 17.02 13.20 1.08
C LYS A 4 15.53 12.97 1.38
N LYS A 5 14.69 12.98 0.35
CA LYS A 5 13.29 12.63 0.46
C LYS A 5 13.13 11.25 1.09
N THR A 6 12.16 11.10 1.98
CA THR A 6 11.90 9.87 2.74
C THR A 6 10.53 9.30 2.42
N ILE A 7 10.46 7.99 2.24
CA ILE A 7 9.20 7.25 2.03
C ILE A 7 9.01 6.16 3.08
N LEU A 8 7.81 6.08 3.65
CA LEU A 8 7.35 4.94 4.47
C LEU A 8 6.41 4.06 3.66
N ILE A 9 6.68 2.76 3.64
CA ILE A 9 5.86 1.77 2.92
C ILE A 9 5.39 0.70 3.90
N THR A 10 4.09 0.65 4.18
CA THR A 10 3.52 -0.41 5.01
C THR A 10 3.41 -1.72 4.21
N GLY A 11 3.76 -2.86 4.84
CA GLY A 11 3.84 -4.14 4.12
C GLY A 11 4.85 -4.11 2.98
N GLY A 12 5.96 -3.38 3.18
CA GLY A 12 6.95 -3.09 2.14
C GLY A 12 7.98 -4.19 1.88
N SER A 13 7.98 -5.30 2.63
CA SER A 13 9.04 -6.31 2.58
C SER A 13 9.00 -7.23 1.35
N LYS A 14 7.86 -7.38 0.69
CA LYS A 14 7.69 -8.29 -0.45
C LYS A 14 6.66 -7.79 -1.46
N ARG A 15 6.61 -8.48 -2.64
CA ARG A 15 5.60 -8.26 -3.69
C ARG A 15 5.55 -6.80 -4.17
N ILE A 16 4.36 -6.19 -4.20
CA ILE A 16 4.15 -4.79 -4.64
C ILE A 16 4.95 -3.83 -3.75
N GLY A 17 4.90 -4.01 -2.43
CA GLY A 17 5.59 -3.12 -1.50
C GLY A 17 7.10 -3.10 -1.69
N ALA A 18 7.73 -4.27 -1.89
CA ALA A 18 9.17 -4.35 -2.18
C ALA A 18 9.54 -3.69 -3.51
N SER A 19 8.68 -3.85 -4.54
CA SER A 19 8.90 -3.19 -5.83
C SER A 19 8.80 -1.66 -5.72
N ILE A 20 7.87 -1.14 -4.91
CA ILE A 20 7.78 0.29 -4.61
C ILE A 20 9.05 0.75 -3.88
N ALA A 21 9.51 0.00 -2.87
CA ALA A 21 10.73 0.32 -2.12
C ALA A 21 11.97 0.41 -3.05
N GLU A 22 12.16 -0.59 -3.91
CA GLU A 22 13.26 -0.60 -4.88
C GLU A 22 13.18 0.56 -5.86
N TYR A 23 12.00 0.83 -6.42
CA TYR A 23 11.80 1.91 -7.38
C TYR A 23 12.10 3.29 -6.78
N PHE A 24 11.58 3.57 -5.57
CA PHE A 24 11.87 4.84 -4.89
C PHE A 24 13.33 4.95 -4.44
N HIS A 25 13.96 3.83 -4.07
CA HIS A 25 15.38 3.81 -3.75
C HIS A 25 16.24 4.21 -4.95
N GLU A 26 15.93 3.73 -6.16
CA GLU A 26 16.57 4.14 -7.41
C GLU A 26 16.36 5.63 -7.72
N LYS A 27 15.29 6.23 -7.21
CA LYS A 27 15.03 7.68 -7.27
C LYS A 27 15.62 8.47 -6.09
N SER A 28 16.59 7.88 -5.41
CA SER A 28 17.36 8.49 -4.31
C SER A 28 16.58 8.74 -3.01
N TYR A 29 15.39 8.19 -2.82
CA TYR A 29 14.67 8.27 -1.54
C TYR A 29 15.34 7.43 -0.46
N LYS A 30 15.27 7.88 0.81
CA LYS A 30 15.46 7.03 1.98
C LYS A 30 14.19 6.19 2.16
N ILE A 31 14.36 4.89 2.36
CA ILE A 31 13.25 3.93 2.42
C ILE A 31 13.02 3.47 3.86
N ILE A 32 11.79 3.54 4.33
CA ILE A 32 11.36 2.92 5.59
C ILE A 32 10.37 1.81 5.22
N VAL A 33 10.77 0.58 5.47
CA VAL A 33 9.97 -0.62 5.18
C VAL A 33 9.31 -1.13 6.44
N HIS A 34 7.98 -1.07 6.51
CA HIS A 34 7.26 -1.77 7.56
C HIS A 34 6.92 -3.20 7.14
N PHE A 35 7.05 -4.14 8.08
CA PHE A 35 6.62 -5.54 7.96
C PHE A 35 5.94 -6.03 9.25
N ASN A 36 5.18 -7.13 9.17
CA ASN A 36 4.62 -7.81 10.34
C ASN A 36 5.40 -9.11 10.64
N LYS A 37 5.22 -10.14 9.80
CA LYS A 37 5.80 -11.48 10.01
C LYS A 37 6.96 -11.80 9.05
N SER A 38 7.14 -11.01 8.00
CA SER A 38 8.11 -11.26 6.91
C SER A 38 9.47 -10.63 7.23
N GLU A 39 10.09 -11.02 8.35
CA GLU A 39 11.35 -10.43 8.81
C GLU A 39 12.53 -10.75 7.90
N GLU A 40 12.62 -12.01 7.44
CA GLU A 40 13.69 -12.43 6.55
C GLU A 40 13.68 -11.67 5.21
N GLU A 41 12.48 -11.50 4.62
CA GLU A 41 12.32 -10.75 3.39
C GLU A 41 12.62 -9.26 3.60
N ALA A 42 12.23 -8.70 4.75
CA ALA A 42 12.54 -7.31 5.10
C ALA A 42 14.05 -7.09 5.23
N LYS A 43 14.77 -8.00 5.91
CA LYS A 43 16.23 -7.95 6.03
C LYS A 43 16.92 -8.11 4.68
N LYS A 44 16.51 -9.10 3.86
CA LYS A 44 17.07 -9.29 2.50
C LYS A 44 16.88 -8.04 1.63
N LEU A 45 15.71 -7.40 1.69
CA LEU A 45 15.46 -6.15 0.97
C LEU A 45 16.34 -5.02 1.52
N GLN A 46 16.43 -4.87 2.83
CA GLN A 46 17.28 -3.86 3.47
C GLN A 46 18.75 -4.03 3.05
N ASP A 47 19.32 -5.23 3.15
CA ASP A 47 20.70 -5.50 2.77
C ASP A 47 20.96 -5.18 1.28
N LYS A 48 20.02 -5.56 0.41
CA LYS A 48 20.06 -5.22 -1.02
C LYS A 48 20.09 -3.71 -1.25
N LEU A 49 19.28 -2.93 -0.54
CA LEU A 49 19.23 -1.48 -0.71
C LEU A 49 20.45 -0.80 -0.10
N LEU A 50 20.90 -1.24 1.08
CA LEU A 50 22.09 -0.72 1.76
C LEU A 50 23.38 -1.02 0.99
N SER A 51 23.48 -2.16 0.30
CA SER A 51 24.64 -2.46 -0.58
C SER A 51 24.78 -1.49 -1.75
N ARG A 52 23.68 -0.91 -2.22
CA ARG A 52 23.68 0.11 -3.28
C ARG A 52 23.95 1.52 -2.75
N ARG A 53 23.45 1.82 -1.55
CA ARG A 53 23.60 3.14 -0.93
C ARG A 53 23.51 3.05 0.60
N LYS A 54 24.58 3.44 1.29
CA LYS A 54 24.63 3.44 2.76
C LYS A 54 23.54 4.32 3.37
N ASP A 55 23.04 3.93 4.54
CA ASP A 55 22.05 4.66 5.35
C ASP A 55 20.77 5.03 4.61
N SER A 56 20.38 4.22 3.63
CA SER A 56 19.24 4.49 2.73
C SER A 56 18.01 3.63 2.98
N CYS A 57 18.07 2.67 3.90
CA CYS A 57 16.95 1.80 4.22
C CYS A 57 16.87 1.45 5.70
N GLU A 58 15.71 1.68 6.30
CA GLU A 58 15.34 1.23 7.64
C GLU A 58 14.20 0.22 7.54
N ILE A 59 14.17 -0.76 8.47
CA ILE A 59 13.05 -1.69 8.62
C ILE A 59 12.40 -1.51 9.97
N ILE A 60 11.08 -1.57 10.03
CA ILE A 60 10.30 -1.46 11.26
C ILE A 60 9.26 -2.57 11.32
N GLN A 61 9.11 -3.19 12.49
CA GLN A 61 8.13 -4.24 12.69
C GLN A 61 6.91 -3.71 13.45
N ALA A 62 5.71 -4.01 12.95
CA ALA A 62 4.47 -3.82 13.69
C ALA A 62 3.42 -4.87 13.32
N ASP A 63 2.62 -5.25 14.30
CA ASP A 63 1.38 -5.99 14.10
C ASP A 63 0.23 -4.99 14.10
N PHE A 64 -0.39 -4.78 12.96
CA PHE A 64 -1.48 -3.82 12.77
C PHE A 64 -2.80 -4.20 13.44
N LEU A 65 -2.89 -5.38 14.01
CA LEU A 65 -4.00 -5.77 14.89
C LEU A 65 -3.76 -5.40 16.37
N LYS A 66 -2.58 -4.80 16.68
CA LYS A 66 -2.19 -4.40 18.03
C LYS A 66 -1.85 -2.91 18.06
N GLU A 67 -2.70 -2.11 18.65
CA GLU A 67 -2.54 -0.65 18.73
C GLU A 67 -1.17 -0.24 19.33
N SER A 68 -0.75 -0.87 20.44
CA SER A 68 0.56 -0.59 21.05
C SER A 68 1.75 -0.89 20.12
N SER A 69 1.58 -1.82 19.16
CA SER A 69 2.61 -2.13 18.17
C SER A 69 2.68 -1.04 17.10
N ILE A 70 1.53 -0.55 16.66
CA ILE A 70 1.43 0.58 15.70
C ILE A 70 2.07 1.81 16.31
N GLN A 71 1.71 2.16 17.55
CA GLN A 71 2.22 3.35 18.21
C GLN A 71 3.74 3.32 18.38
N ARG A 72 4.32 2.16 18.75
CA ARG A 72 5.78 2.01 18.83
C ARG A 72 6.46 2.22 17.48
N ALA A 73 5.88 1.67 16.40
CA ALA A 73 6.42 1.83 15.05
C ALA A 73 6.38 3.30 14.59
N ILE A 74 5.25 3.98 14.79
CA ILE A 74 5.11 5.41 14.48
C ILE A 74 6.10 6.25 15.27
N ASN A 75 6.21 6.04 16.58
CA ASN A 75 7.18 6.76 17.42
C ASN A 75 8.63 6.54 16.96
N SER A 76 8.96 5.32 16.51
CA SER A 76 10.27 5.03 15.92
C SER A 76 10.51 5.84 14.65
N VAL A 77 9.53 5.90 13.74
CA VAL A 77 9.61 6.72 12.51
C VAL A 77 9.85 8.19 12.84
N LEU A 78 9.04 8.75 13.74
CA LEU A 78 9.12 10.16 14.13
C LEU A 78 10.44 10.51 14.83
N LYS A 79 11.00 9.58 15.62
CA LYS A 79 12.28 9.78 16.32
C LYS A 79 13.49 9.71 15.37
N SER A 80 13.46 8.78 14.42
CA SER A 80 14.62 8.49 13.55
C SER A 80 14.64 9.35 12.29
N ASN A 81 13.54 10.00 11.92
CA ASN A 81 13.44 10.72 10.66
C ASN A 81 12.96 12.16 10.87
N LYS A 82 13.69 13.10 10.27
CA LYS A 82 13.38 14.55 10.31
C LYS A 82 12.33 14.94 9.27
N SER A 83 12.15 14.12 8.23
CA SER A 83 11.25 14.34 7.11
C SER A 83 10.54 13.06 6.71
N LEU A 84 9.31 13.20 6.21
CA LEU A 84 8.55 12.17 5.53
C LEU A 84 7.83 12.82 4.36
N ASP A 85 8.21 12.44 3.15
CA ASP A 85 7.67 13.03 1.92
C ASP A 85 6.55 12.17 1.31
N VAL A 86 6.64 10.85 1.49
CA VAL A 86 5.66 9.92 0.93
C VAL A 86 5.30 8.84 1.96
N LEU A 87 4.00 8.63 2.15
CA LEU A 87 3.44 7.48 2.87
C LEU A 87 2.71 6.58 1.89
N VAL A 88 3.10 5.31 1.81
CA VAL A 88 2.37 4.29 1.03
C VAL A 88 1.71 3.29 1.97
N ASN A 89 0.39 3.33 2.06
CA ASN A 89 -0.41 2.35 2.77
C ASN A 89 -0.65 1.14 1.86
N ASN A 90 0.27 0.17 1.90
CA ASN A 90 0.26 -1.03 1.08
C ASN A 90 -0.03 -2.31 1.89
N ALA A 91 0.19 -2.33 3.20
CA ALA A 91 -0.15 -3.48 4.04
C ALA A 91 -1.64 -3.85 3.88
N SER A 92 -1.92 -5.14 3.73
CA SER A 92 -3.28 -5.63 3.49
C SER A 92 -3.46 -7.04 4.04
N SER A 93 -4.60 -7.29 4.65
CA SER A 93 -5.13 -8.65 4.83
C SER A 93 -6.04 -8.98 3.64
N TYR A 94 -5.88 -10.19 3.09
CA TYR A 94 -6.67 -10.65 1.94
C TYR A 94 -6.99 -12.14 2.10
N PHE A 95 -8.25 -12.44 2.37
CA PHE A 95 -8.77 -13.80 2.47
C PHE A 95 -10.28 -13.81 2.20
N PRO A 96 -10.85 -14.94 1.76
CA PRO A 96 -12.28 -15.05 1.49
C PRO A 96 -13.09 -15.07 2.78
N THR A 97 -14.26 -14.43 2.74
CA THR A 97 -15.28 -14.40 3.80
C THR A 97 -16.65 -14.80 3.23
N PRO A 98 -16.87 -16.11 2.94
CA PRO A 98 -18.15 -16.58 2.44
C PRO A 98 -19.27 -16.22 3.40
N LEU A 99 -20.40 -15.70 2.91
CA LEU A 99 -21.48 -15.10 3.71
C LEU A 99 -21.93 -15.97 4.90
N LEU A 100 -22.08 -17.28 4.69
CA LEU A 100 -22.55 -18.20 5.75
C LEU A 100 -21.45 -18.64 6.74
N LYS A 101 -20.19 -18.28 6.50
CA LYS A 101 -19.03 -18.70 7.31
C LYS A 101 -18.26 -17.53 7.92
N ALA A 102 -18.47 -16.31 7.40
CA ALA A 102 -17.80 -15.11 7.89
C ALA A 102 -18.15 -14.86 9.36
N ASN A 103 -17.14 -14.52 10.15
CA ASN A 103 -17.28 -14.19 11.56
C ASN A 103 -16.81 -12.76 11.86
N LYS A 104 -17.04 -12.30 13.11
CA LYS A 104 -16.69 -10.92 13.52
C LYS A 104 -15.20 -10.67 13.56
N ASP A 105 -14.37 -11.68 13.87
CA ASP A 105 -12.92 -11.51 13.95
C ASP A 105 -12.33 -11.33 12.53
N GLU A 106 -12.80 -12.09 11.56
CA GLU A 106 -12.44 -11.92 10.15
C GLU A 106 -12.88 -10.55 9.62
N TRP A 107 -14.10 -10.12 9.95
CA TRP A 107 -14.60 -8.79 9.65
C TRP A 107 -13.68 -7.71 10.23
N ASN A 108 -13.42 -7.76 11.52
CA ASN A 108 -12.59 -6.78 12.21
C ASN A 108 -11.16 -6.77 11.66
N ASN A 109 -10.56 -7.94 11.38
CA ASN A 109 -9.24 -8.03 10.78
C ASN A 109 -9.16 -7.29 9.45
N LEU A 110 -10.11 -7.57 8.53
CA LEU A 110 -10.12 -6.97 7.20
C LEU A 110 -10.37 -5.46 7.25
N LEU A 111 -11.33 -4.99 8.05
CA LEU A 111 -11.61 -3.55 8.21
C LEU A 111 -10.44 -2.83 8.88
N THR A 112 -9.90 -3.40 9.94
CA THR A 112 -8.78 -2.80 10.67
C THR A 112 -7.57 -2.64 9.77
N THR A 113 -7.11 -3.73 9.15
CA THR A 113 -5.87 -3.71 8.36
C THR A 113 -6.00 -2.87 7.09
N ASN A 114 -7.16 -2.93 6.41
CA ASN A 114 -7.31 -2.32 5.08
C ASN A 114 -7.89 -0.90 5.09
N ALA A 115 -8.51 -0.45 6.18
CA ALA A 115 -9.16 0.87 6.26
C ALA A 115 -8.75 1.66 7.50
N SER A 116 -8.97 1.12 8.72
CA SER A 116 -8.75 1.87 9.96
C SER A 116 -7.28 2.21 10.16
N VAL A 117 -6.38 1.25 10.02
CA VAL A 117 -4.94 1.45 10.23
C VAL A 117 -4.36 2.48 9.24
N PRO A 118 -4.63 2.44 7.92
CA PRO A 118 -4.26 3.51 7.01
C PRO A 118 -4.70 4.90 7.48
N PHE A 119 -5.94 5.04 7.96
CA PHE A 119 -6.46 6.30 8.47
C PHE A 119 -5.65 6.81 9.68
N PHE A 120 -5.46 5.96 10.68
CA PHE A 120 -4.74 6.36 11.90
C PHE A 120 -3.24 6.60 11.67
N ILE A 121 -2.59 5.87 10.78
CA ILE A 121 -1.20 6.15 10.39
C ILE A 121 -1.09 7.54 9.73
N ILE A 122 -2.05 7.91 8.87
CA ILE A 122 -2.08 9.26 8.27
C ILE A 122 -2.25 10.31 9.36
N GLN A 123 -3.18 10.09 10.30
CA GLN A 123 -3.44 11.00 11.40
C GLN A 123 -2.19 11.25 12.25
N GLU A 124 -1.51 10.21 12.67
CA GLU A 124 -0.32 10.27 13.51
C GLU A 124 0.90 10.90 12.79
N LEU A 125 1.02 10.66 11.49
CA LEU A 125 2.12 11.19 10.67
C LEU A 125 1.79 12.53 10.01
N LYS A 126 0.59 13.09 10.24
CA LYS A 126 0.13 14.33 9.58
C LYS A 126 1.17 15.46 9.66
N LEU A 127 1.66 15.76 10.85
CA LEU A 127 2.55 16.91 11.07
C LEU A 127 3.89 16.80 10.31
N ILE A 128 4.48 15.62 10.26
CA ILE A 128 5.73 15.41 9.52
C ILE A 128 5.50 15.40 8.00
N LEU A 129 4.36 14.89 7.53
CA LEU A 129 3.95 14.97 6.12
C LEU A 129 3.67 16.41 5.71
N GLU A 130 2.92 17.16 6.51
CA GLU A 130 2.55 18.55 6.24
C GLU A 130 3.77 19.46 6.10
N LYS A 131 4.76 19.29 6.97
CA LYS A 131 6.03 20.05 6.93
C LYS A 131 6.73 19.94 5.57
N ASN A 132 6.57 18.81 4.88
CA ASN A 132 7.25 18.54 3.60
C ASN A 132 6.32 18.63 2.38
N LYS A 133 5.08 19.12 2.54
CA LYS A 133 4.05 19.08 1.50
C LYS A 133 3.89 17.66 0.92
N GLY A 134 3.78 16.69 1.83
CA GLY A 134 3.89 15.27 1.53
C GLY A 134 2.75 14.70 0.67
N CYS A 135 2.93 13.43 0.30
CA CYS A 135 1.95 12.68 -0.47
C CYS A 135 1.61 11.35 0.21
N VAL A 136 0.33 11.05 0.33
CA VAL A 136 -0.18 9.74 0.77
C VAL A 136 -0.70 8.97 -0.43
N ILE A 137 -0.32 7.70 -0.53
CA ILE A 137 -0.76 6.78 -1.57
C ILE A 137 -1.34 5.52 -0.90
N ASN A 138 -2.63 5.31 -1.07
CA ASN A 138 -3.33 4.15 -0.54
C ASN A 138 -3.44 3.06 -1.62
N ILE A 139 -3.05 1.82 -1.32
CA ILE A 139 -3.23 0.70 -2.24
C ILE A 139 -4.61 0.08 -2.01
N SER A 140 -5.53 0.34 -2.96
CA SER A 140 -6.89 -0.18 -3.01
C SER A 140 -6.98 -1.48 -3.84
N ASP A 141 -8.09 -1.71 -4.52
CA ASP A 141 -8.34 -2.84 -5.41
C ASP A 141 -9.25 -2.39 -6.57
N SER A 142 -8.97 -2.83 -7.80
CA SER A 142 -9.76 -2.43 -8.97
C SER A 142 -11.19 -2.97 -8.99
N MET A 143 -11.49 -3.96 -8.14
CA MET A 143 -12.80 -4.63 -8.09
C MET A 143 -13.76 -4.01 -7.06
N THR A 144 -13.42 -2.91 -6.42
CA THR A 144 -14.27 -2.22 -5.41
C THR A 144 -15.67 -1.90 -5.93
N ASN A 145 -15.81 -1.56 -7.21
CA ASN A 145 -17.09 -1.22 -7.83
C ASN A 145 -17.81 -2.42 -8.49
N SER A 146 -17.11 -3.55 -8.68
CA SER A 146 -17.66 -4.70 -9.41
C SER A 146 -18.05 -5.87 -8.51
N GLY A 147 -17.42 -5.97 -7.34
CA GLY A 147 -17.60 -7.08 -6.42
C GLY A 147 -16.87 -8.36 -6.83
N VAL A 148 -16.56 -9.19 -5.85
CA VAL A 148 -15.99 -10.53 -6.05
C VAL A 148 -16.66 -11.48 -5.09
N LYS A 149 -17.14 -12.62 -5.60
CA LYS A 149 -17.76 -13.67 -4.77
C LYS A 149 -16.82 -14.06 -3.62
N ASP A 150 -17.38 -14.18 -2.42
CA ASP A 150 -16.70 -14.54 -1.16
C ASP A 150 -15.71 -13.50 -0.64
N TYR A 151 -15.63 -12.27 -1.21
CA TYR A 151 -14.71 -11.20 -0.79
C TYR A 151 -15.44 -9.90 -0.41
N SER A 152 -16.70 -9.98 -0.01
CA SER A 152 -17.53 -8.81 0.30
C SER A 152 -16.92 -7.93 1.40
N VAL A 153 -16.41 -8.52 2.48
CA VAL A 153 -15.82 -7.77 3.61
C VAL A 153 -14.51 -7.09 3.20
N TYR A 154 -13.65 -7.79 2.46
CA TYR A 154 -12.42 -7.21 1.92
C TYR A 154 -12.70 -6.02 1.01
N LEU A 155 -13.64 -6.17 0.07
CA LEU A 155 -13.98 -5.09 -0.86
C LEU A 155 -14.69 -3.93 -0.17
N ALA A 156 -15.50 -4.18 0.86
CA ALA A 156 -16.06 -3.13 1.71
C ALA A 156 -14.95 -2.31 2.39
N ALA A 157 -13.90 -2.97 2.93
CA ALA A 157 -12.77 -2.30 3.52
C ALA A 157 -11.96 -1.47 2.49
N LYS A 158 -11.76 -1.99 1.28
CA LYS A 158 -11.07 -1.25 0.20
C LYS A 158 -11.91 -0.08 -0.33
N SER A 159 -13.23 -0.23 -0.42
CA SER A 159 -14.14 0.87 -0.76
C SER A 159 -14.14 1.96 0.32
N ALA A 160 -14.08 1.56 1.61
CA ALA A 160 -13.90 2.50 2.71
C ALA A 160 -12.59 3.28 2.58
N LEU A 161 -11.47 2.60 2.24
CA LEU A 161 -10.18 3.24 2.00
C LEU A 161 -10.23 4.27 0.87
N GLU A 162 -10.95 3.99 -0.22
CA GLU A 162 -11.14 4.96 -1.31
C GLU A 162 -11.99 6.16 -0.87
N SER A 163 -13.01 5.94 -0.03
CA SER A 163 -13.79 7.02 0.55
C SER A 163 -12.94 7.89 1.49
N ILE A 164 -12.13 7.28 2.37
CA ILE A 164 -11.14 7.93 3.22
C ILE A 164 -10.16 8.75 2.37
N THR A 165 -9.67 8.19 1.25
CA THR A 165 -8.78 8.89 0.32
C THR A 165 -9.38 10.20 -0.17
N ARG A 166 -10.64 10.19 -0.62
CA ARG A 166 -11.32 11.39 -1.12
C ARG A 166 -11.58 12.42 -0.02
N SER A 167 -11.96 11.98 1.17
CA SER A 167 -12.22 12.85 2.31
C SER A 167 -10.94 13.53 2.80
N LEU A 168 -9.90 12.74 3.07
CA LEU A 168 -8.62 13.26 3.55
C LEU A 168 -7.90 14.12 2.51
N ALA A 169 -8.10 13.88 1.21
CA ALA A 169 -7.59 14.76 0.17
C ALA A 169 -8.12 16.20 0.29
N ARG A 170 -9.36 16.36 0.76
CA ARG A 170 -9.97 17.70 1.02
C ARG A 170 -9.53 18.27 2.37
N GLU A 171 -9.50 17.44 3.40
CA GLU A 171 -9.17 17.86 4.76
C GLU A 171 -7.70 18.28 4.92
N LEU A 172 -6.78 17.64 4.17
CA LEU A 172 -5.35 17.85 4.30
C LEU A 172 -4.76 18.80 3.23
N ALA A 173 -5.57 19.21 2.26
CA ALA A 173 -5.17 20.22 1.28
C ALA A 173 -4.99 21.59 1.99
N PRO A 174 -4.08 22.46 1.49
CA PRO A 174 -3.22 22.28 0.32
C PRO A 174 -1.87 21.60 0.64
N ASN A 175 -1.65 21.20 1.88
CA ASN A 175 -0.31 20.80 2.37
C ASN A 175 0.01 19.32 2.13
N ILE A 176 -0.98 18.44 2.07
CA ILE A 176 -0.78 17.00 1.84
C ILE A 176 -1.74 16.54 0.74
N ARG A 177 -1.22 15.86 -0.27
CA ARG A 177 -2.03 15.21 -1.29
C ARG A 177 -2.32 13.77 -0.88
N VAL A 178 -3.54 13.28 -1.11
CA VAL A 178 -3.94 11.92 -0.79
C VAL A 178 -4.59 11.29 -2.02
N ASN A 179 -4.00 10.20 -2.53
CA ASN A 179 -4.50 9.47 -3.68
C ASN A 179 -4.51 7.97 -3.42
N ALA A 180 -5.18 7.21 -4.26
CA ALA A 180 -5.16 5.76 -4.23
C ALA A 180 -4.72 5.19 -5.59
N ILE A 181 -4.10 4.01 -5.53
CA ILE A 181 -3.88 3.14 -6.68
C ILE A 181 -4.77 1.91 -6.47
N ALA A 182 -5.49 1.50 -7.49
CA ALA A 182 -6.33 0.32 -7.49
C ALA A 182 -5.75 -0.73 -8.48
N PRO A 183 -4.89 -1.64 -7.98
CA PRO A 183 -4.31 -2.68 -8.82
C PRO A 183 -5.34 -3.69 -9.28
N GLY A 184 -5.13 -4.24 -10.48
CA GLY A 184 -5.77 -5.47 -10.91
C GLY A 184 -5.02 -6.71 -10.40
N VAL A 185 -5.02 -7.78 -11.20
CA VAL A 185 -4.25 -8.98 -10.85
C VAL A 185 -2.78 -8.78 -11.21
N ILE A 186 -1.95 -8.61 -10.19
CA ILE A 186 -0.51 -8.36 -10.36
C ILE A 186 0.31 -9.62 -10.15
N LEU A 187 -0.03 -10.41 -9.13
CA LEU A 187 0.66 -11.64 -8.77
C LEU A 187 -0.36 -12.68 -8.32
N TRP A 188 -0.12 -13.93 -8.65
CA TRP A 188 -0.91 -15.02 -8.07
C TRP A 188 -0.67 -15.12 -6.55
N PRO A 189 -1.67 -15.61 -5.78
CA PRO A 189 -1.47 -15.94 -4.38
C PRO A 189 -0.28 -16.89 -4.18
N GLU A 190 0.47 -16.71 -3.10
CA GLU A 190 1.66 -17.52 -2.81
C GLU A 190 1.35 -19.02 -2.72
N ASN A 191 0.19 -19.38 -2.21
CA ASN A 191 -0.27 -20.76 -2.05
C ASN A 191 -0.62 -21.45 -3.38
N ASN A 192 -0.64 -20.70 -4.48
CA ASN A 192 -0.91 -21.16 -5.86
C ASN A 192 -2.05 -22.22 -6.01
N LEU A 193 -3.08 -22.15 -5.16
CA LEU A 193 -4.21 -23.09 -5.16
C LEU A 193 -5.17 -22.91 -6.35
N LEU A 194 -4.87 -21.96 -7.25
CA LEU A 194 -5.67 -21.73 -8.44
C LEU A 194 -5.21 -22.66 -9.56
N GLY A 195 -6.08 -23.59 -9.97
CA GLY A 195 -5.83 -24.40 -11.16
C GLY A 195 -5.67 -23.57 -12.44
N GLU A 196 -4.93 -24.11 -13.42
CA GLU A 196 -4.58 -23.41 -14.67
C GLU A 196 -5.82 -22.93 -15.45
N GLU A 197 -6.90 -23.67 -15.45
CA GLU A 197 -8.16 -23.26 -16.09
C GLU A 197 -8.74 -21.99 -15.46
N ARG A 198 -8.71 -21.91 -14.12
CA ARG A 198 -9.18 -20.71 -13.40
C ARG A 198 -8.27 -19.52 -13.64
N LYS A 199 -6.96 -19.73 -13.72
CA LYS A 199 -5.99 -18.67 -14.09
C LYS A 199 -6.29 -18.14 -15.48
N LYS A 200 -6.50 -19.03 -16.49
CA LYS A 200 -6.88 -18.63 -17.85
C LYS A 200 -8.19 -17.82 -17.86
N LYS A 201 -9.23 -18.26 -17.14
CA LYS A 201 -10.50 -17.50 -17.00
C LYS A 201 -10.29 -16.10 -16.39
N ILE A 202 -9.35 -15.93 -15.48
CA ILE A 202 -9.02 -14.63 -14.89
C ILE A 202 -8.30 -13.76 -15.91
N VAL A 203 -7.29 -14.29 -16.60
CA VAL A 203 -6.50 -13.56 -17.61
C VAL A 203 -7.39 -13.11 -18.77
N ASN A 204 -8.32 -13.95 -19.23
CA ASN A 204 -9.27 -13.61 -20.30
C ASN A 204 -10.22 -12.44 -19.96
N LYS A 205 -10.36 -12.09 -18.68
CA LYS A 205 -11.09 -10.89 -18.21
C LYS A 205 -10.22 -9.65 -18.11
N ILE A 206 -8.98 -9.70 -18.52
CA ILE A 206 -8.06 -8.55 -18.53
C ILE A 206 -7.90 -8.14 -19.99
N SER A 207 -8.32 -6.93 -20.35
CA SER A 207 -8.29 -6.45 -21.76
C SER A 207 -6.88 -6.52 -22.36
N LEU A 208 -5.82 -6.29 -21.55
CA LEU A 208 -4.44 -6.43 -22.02
C LEU A 208 -3.93 -7.88 -22.06
N GLY A 209 -4.75 -8.89 -21.73
CA GLY A 209 -4.44 -10.32 -21.86
C GLY A 209 -3.31 -10.86 -20.98
N ARG A 210 -2.90 -10.12 -19.96
CA ARG A 210 -1.80 -10.51 -19.05
C ARG A 210 -2.01 -9.99 -17.62
N LEU A 211 -1.28 -10.57 -16.69
CA LEU A 211 -1.13 -9.97 -15.37
C LEU A 211 -0.34 -8.66 -15.44
N GLY A 212 -0.62 -7.75 -14.52
CA GLY A 212 0.25 -6.60 -14.26
C GLY A 212 1.56 -7.05 -13.60
N LYS A 213 2.53 -6.12 -13.54
CA LYS A 213 3.80 -6.33 -12.84
C LYS A 213 3.87 -5.42 -11.62
N PRO A 214 4.50 -5.85 -10.49
CA PRO A 214 4.71 -4.97 -9.34
C PRO A 214 5.40 -3.63 -9.70
N SER A 215 6.30 -3.64 -10.69
CA SER A 215 6.98 -2.44 -11.20
C SER A 215 6.02 -1.43 -11.86
N GLU A 216 4.90 -1.88 -12.46
CA GLU A 216 3.90 -0.98 -13.03
C GLU A 216 3.16 -0.22 -11.92
N ILE A 217 2.89 -0.87 -10.79
CA ILE A 217 2.33 -0.21 -9.60
C ILE A 217 3.35 0.76 -8.98
N ALA A 218 4.62 0.36 -8.89
CA ALA A 218 5.68 1.20 -8.35
C ALA A 218 5.89 2.48 -9.18
N ALA A 219 5.85 2.37 -10.51
CA ALA A 219 5.96 3.51 -11.42
C ALA A 219 4.79 4.50 -11.22
N VAL A 220 3.55 4.01 -11.08
CA VAL A 220 2.38 4.86 -10.81
C VAL A 220 2.46 5.49 -9.42
N ALA A 221 2.94 4.76 -8.40
CA ALA A 221 3.17 5.33 -7.08
C ALA A 221 4.18 6.49 -7.13
N TYR A 222 5.28 6.32 -7.85
CA TYR A 222 6.24 7.39 -8.06
C TYR A 222 5.63 8.56 -8.82
N TYR A 223 4.91 8.31 -9.91
CA TYR A 223 4.21 9.36 -10.66
C TYR A 223 3.29 10.18 -9.75
N LEU A 224 2.43 9.55 -8.94
CA LEU A 224 1.53 10.24 -8.02
C LEU A 224 2.30 11.04 -6.95
N SER A 225 3.47 10.59 -6.53
CA SER A 225 4.29 11.32 -5.58
C SER A 225 4.86 12.62 -6.15
N GLN A 226 4.99 12.73 -7.50
CA GLN A 226 5.51 13.91 -8.20
C GLN A 226 4.41 14.79 -8.82
N ALA A 227 3.17 14.29 -8.91
CA ALA A 227 2.07 14.97 -9.59
C ALA A 227 1.37 15.95 -8.63
N ASP A 228 1.84 17.17 -8.57
CA ASP A 228 1.41 18.18 -7.59
C ASP A 228 -0.04 18.66 -7.74
N TYR A 229 -0.65 18.43 -8.89
CA TYR A 229 -2.05 18.82 -9.16
C TYR A 229 -3.03 17.63 -9.13
N ILE A 230 -2.61 16.49 -8.55
CA ILE A 230 -3.45 15.31 -8.40
C ILE A 230 -3.66 15.01 -6.91
N THR A 231 -4.92 15.11 -6.45
CA THR A 231 -5.34 14.70 -5.11
C THR A 231 -6.78 14.18 -5.14
N GLY A 232 -7.14 13.26 -4.24
CA GLY A 232 -8.47 12.67 -4.13
C GLY A 232 -8.81 11.62 -5.22
N GLN A 233 -7.82 11.20 -6.02
CA GLN A 233 -8.05 10.29 -7.14
C GLN A 233 -7.73 8.84 -6.78
N THR A 234 -8.46 7.90 -7.40
CA THR A 234 -8.13 6.47 -7.41
C THR A 234 -7.76 6.08 -8.84
N LEU A 235 -6.47 5.80 -9.07
CA LEU A 235 -5.97 5.36 -10.37
C LEU A 235 -6.02 3.84 -10.48
N LYS A 236 -6.82 3.33 -11.41
CA LYS A 236 -6.86 1.90 -11.72
C LYS A 236 -5.67 1.49 -12.58
N VAL A 237 -4.96 0.46 -12.14
CA VAL A 237 -3.82 -0.15 -12.84
C VAL A 237 -4.10 -1.64 -12.97
N ASP A 238 -5.03 -1.99 -13.84
CA ASP A 238 -5.67 -3.32 -13.86
C ASP A 238 -5.74 -3.97 -15.26
N GLY A 239 -5.12 -3.36 -16.26
CA GLY A 239 -5.12 -3.84 -17.63
C GLY A 239 -6.50 -3.80 -18.30
N GLY A 240 -7.42 -2.94 -17.83
CA GLY A 240 -8.78 -2.82 -18.31
C GLY A 240 -9.76 -3.84 -17.73
N ARG A 241 -9.38 -4.58 -16.69
CA ARG A 241 -10.21 -5.62 -16.08
C ARG A 241 -11.53 -5.10 -15.52
N SER A 242 -11.53 -3.93 -14.92
CA SER A 242 -12.72 -3.33 -14.29
C SER A 242 -13.56 -2.46 -15.24
N SER A 243 -13.16 -2.38 -16.51
CA SER A 243 -13.85 -1.62 -17.55
C SER A 243 -14.77 -2.47 -18.42
N LEU A 244 -14.84 -3.78 -18.15
CA LEU A 244 -15.67 -4.76 -18.86
C LEU A 244 -16.92 -5.09 -18.06
#